data_791e1273ff6e321acf5cc14718e84ff4
#
_entry.id   791e1273ff6e321acf5cc14718e84ff4
#
_cell.length_a   1.000
_cell.length_b   1.000
_cell.length_c   1.000
_cell.angle_alpha   90.00
_cell.angle_beta   90.00
_cell.angle_gamma   90.00
#
_symmetry.space_group_name_H-M   'P 1'
#
loop_
_entity.id
_entity.type
_entity.pdbx_description
1 polymer ?
#
loop_
_entity_poly.entity_id
_entity_poly.type
_entity_poly.pdbx_seq_one_letter_code
_entity_poly.pdbx_strand_id
1 'polypeptide(L)'
;MHDIIQHTERRFGWICAIGILAIAVYAGLYAIGLDVRTPVLAILSFAVFIWLLLFGNGMLHILHKLIGGTTVIRKALFIALSAVMCLAILAASAFLLLLTHFLPEQKIIEQDGTSYVMQAELEGWETVGFSYHKRVFLLFYERQPSWSDTDYTRWQKS
;
A
#
# COMPACT_ATOMS: atom_id res chain seq x y z
N MET A 1 -17.50 7.22 31.71
CA MET A 1 -16.78 8.15 30.81
C MET A 1 -15.27 7.86 30.74
N HIS A 2 -14.63 7.45 31.84
CA HIS A 2 -13.21 7.07 31.85
C HIS A 2 -12.89 5.82 31.02
N ASP A 3 -13.76 4.81 31.07
CA ASP A 3 -13.56 3.54 30.34
C ASP A 3 -13.62 3.69 28.81
N ILE A 4 -14.48 4.56 28.30
CA ILE A 4 -14.61 4.82 26.85
C ILE A 4 -13.33 5.46 26.31
N ILE A 5 -12.70 6.33 27.08
CA ILE A 5 -11.48 7.05 26.72
C ILE A 5 -10.30 6.08 26.65
N GLN A 6 -10.13 5.22 27.66
CA GLN A 6 -9.08 4.19 27.66
C GLN A 6 -9.22 3.21 26.51
N HIS A 7 -10.45 2.81 26.17
CA HIS A 7 -10.70 1.93 25.02
C HIS A 7 -10.30 2.56 23.68
N THR A 8 -10.53 3.86 23.50
CA THR A 8 -10.17 4.55 22.24
C THR A 8 -8.65 4.72 22.10
N GLU A 9 -7.96 5.09 23.17
CA GLU A 9 -6.49 5.20 23.18
C GLU A 9 -5.82 3.85 22.92
N ARG A 10 -6.32 2.78 23.53
CA ARG A 10 -5.83 1.42 23.30
C ARG A 10 -6.06 0.96 21.85
N ARG A 11 -7.22 1.25 21.26
CA ARG A 11 -7.50 0.94 19.86
C ARG A 11 -6.57 1.70 18.92
N PHE A 12 -6.32 2.97 19.18
CA PHE A 12 -5.39 3.77 18.39
C PHE A 12 -3.96 3.21 18.46
N GLY A 13 -3.50 2.78 19.64
CA GLY A 13 -2.20 2.12 19.81
C GLY A 13 -2.09 0.84 18.95
N TRP A 14 -3.13 0.02 18.89
CA TRP A 14 -3.17 -1.16 18.03
C TRP A 14 -3.13 -0.81 16.54
N ILE A 15 -3.82 0.24 16.11
CA ILE A 15 -3.79 0.71 14.72
C ILE A 15 -2.37 1.12 14.34
N CYS A 16 -1.68 1.88 15.19
CA CYS A 16 -0.28 2.25 14.98
C CYS A 16 0.64 1.03 14.92
N ALA A 17 0.49 0.08 15.84
CA ALA A 17 1.31 -1.13 15.90
C ALA A 17 1.14 -2.00 14.63
N ILE A 18 -0.08 -2.16 14.12
CA ILE A 18 -0.35 -2.88 12.88
C ILE A 18 0.33 -2.19 11.69
N GLY A 19 0.28 -0.86 11.60
CA GLY A 19 0.95 -0.11 10.55
C GLY A 19 2.48 -0.30 10.57
N ILE A 20 3.09 -0.19 11.73
CA ILE A 20 4.53 -0.41 11.90
C ILE A 20 4.91 -1.85 11.52
N LEU A 21 4.13 -2.84 11.96
CA LEU A 21 4.37 -4.25 11.64
C LEU A 21 4.28 -4.50 10.13
N ALA A 22 3.29 -3.93 9.45
CA ALA A 22 3.13 -4.06 8.00
C ALA A 22 4.33 -3.49 7.24
N ILE A 23 4.81 -2.31 7.64
CA ILE A 23 6.01 -1.69 7.07
C ILE A 23 7.25 -2.56 7.31
N ALA A 24 7.42 -3.09 8.52
CA ALA A 24 8.56 -3.94 8.88
C ALA A 24 8.57 -5.25 8.06
N VAL A 25 7.40 -5.88 7.88
CA VAL A 25 7.26 -7.09 7.04
C VAL A 25 7.61 -6.78 5.60
N TYR A 26 7.07 -5.70 5.02
CA TYR A 26 7.37 -5.32 3.65
C TYR A 26 8.87 -5.02 3.45
N ALA A 27 9.48 -4.26 4.37
CA ALA A 27 10.91 -3.98 4.35
C ALA A 27 11.76 -5.26 4.47
N GLY A 28 11.34 -6.23 5.29
CA GLY A 28 11.97 -7.53 5.41
C GLY A 28 11.92 -8.34 4.11
N LEU A 29 10.76 -8.41 3.45
CA LEU A 29 10.61 -9.07 2.14
C LEU A 29 11.52 -8.43 1.10
N TYR A 30 11.52 -7.10 1.04
CA TYR A 30 12.37 -6.34 0.15
C TYR A 30 13.87 -6.62 0.37
N ALA A 31 14.30 -6.72 1.63
CA ALA A 31 15.70 -6.98 1.99
C ALA A 31 16.18 -8.39 1.58
N ILE A 32 15.29 -9.39 1.56
CA ILE A 32 15.61 -10.76 1.12
C ILE A 32 15.42 -10.96 -0.41
N GLY A 33 15.16 -9.88 -1.16
CA GLY A 33 15.05 -9.92 -2.61
C GLY A 33 13.73 -10.48 -3.13
N LEU A 34 12.68 -10.50 -2.30
CA LEU A 34 11.33 -10.87 -2.70
C LEU A 34 10.49 -9.64 -2.99
N ASP A 35 9.61 -9.77 -3.97
CA ASP A 35 8.60 -8.75 -4.27
C ASP A 35 7.19 -9.37 -4.26
N VAL A 36 6.19 -8.50 -4.13
CA VAL A 36 4.80 -8.89 -3.96
C VAL A 36 4.06 -8.74 -5.28
N ARG A 37 3.27 -9.74 -5.66
CA ARG A 37 2.49 -9.73 -6.89
C ARG A 37 1.49 -8.56 -6.95
N THR A 38 1.32 -8.00 -8.15
CA THR A 38 0.39 -6.88 -8.42
C THR A 38 -1.02 -7.04 -7.81
N PRO A 39 -1.71 -8.19 -7.93
CA PRO A 39 -3.03 -8.34 -7.31
C PRO A 39 -3.00 -8.21 -5.78
N VAL A 40 -1.92 -8.68 -5.16
CA VAL A 40 -1.73 -8.57 -3.70
C VAL A 40 -1.45 -7.13 -3.31
N LEU A 41 -0.63 -6.41 -4.09
CA LEU A 41 -0.38 -4.98 -3.88
C LEU A 41 -1.68 -4.15 -3.98
N ALA A 42 -2.57 -4.48 -4.91
CA ALA A 42 -3.87 -3.82 -5.02
C ALA A 42 -4.73 -4.04 -3.76
N ILE A 43 -4.79 -5.27 -3.24
CA ILE A 43 -5.49 -5.58 -1.98
C ILE A 43 -4.85 -4.85 -0.80
N LEU A 44 -3.51 -4.85 -0.71
CA LEU A 44 -2.78 -4.16 0.33
C LEU A 44 -3.01 -2.64 0.28
N SER A 45 -3.07 -2.05 -0.91
CA SER A 45 -3.37 -0.62 -1.08
C SER A 45 -4.76 -0.26 -0.54
N PHE A 46 -5.75 -1.13 -0.78
CA PHE A 46 -7.08 -0.97 -0.20
C PHE A 46 -7.08 -1.12 1.32
N ALA A 47 -6.33 -2.08 1.85
CA ALA A 47 -6.17 -2.23 3.30
C ALA A 47 -5.47 -1.02 3.94
N VAL A 48 -4.45 -0.45 3.28
CA VAL A 48 -3.80 0.79 3.71
C VAL A 48 -4.76 1.97 3.68
N PHE A 49 -5.63 2.06 2.67
CA PHE A 49 -6.67 3.09 2.63
C PHE A 49 -7.62 3.01 3.84
N ILE A 50 -8.13 1.82 4.16
CA ILE A 50 -8.97 1.62 5.35
C ILE A 50 -8.20 1.98 6.62
N TRP A 51 -6.93 1.57 6.71
CA TRP A 51 -6.07 1.87 7.83
C TRP A 51 -5.88 3.40 8.02
N LEU A 52 -5.65 4.15 6.93
CA LEU A 52 -5.55 5.62 6.96
C LEU A 52 -6.82 6.28 7.48
N LEU A 53 -7.99 5.78 7.10
CA LEU A 53 -9.28 6.30 7.62
C LEU A 53 -9.42 6.05 9.12
N LEU A 54 -9.07 4.86 9.58
CA LEU A 54 -9.12 4.52 11.02
C LEU A 54 -8.12 5.34 11.82
N PHE A 55 -6.90 5.49 11.30
CA PHE A 55 -5.85 6.32 11.90
C PHE A 55 -6.28 7.78 11.99
N GLY A 56 -6.81 8.33 10.90
CA GLY A 56 -7.32 9.70 10.87
C GLY A 56 -8.43 9.94 11.87
N ASN A 57 -9.38 9.02 11.98
CA ASN A 57 -10.44 9.11 13.00
C ASN A 57 -9.87 9.10 14.42
N GLY A 58 -8.89 8.26 14.72
CA GLY A 58 -8.19 8.22 16.00
C GLY A 58 -7.46 9.53 16.31
N MET A 59 -6.75 10.08 15.32
CA MET A 59 -6.05 11.36 15.44
C MET A 59 -7.01 12.54 15.68
N LEU A 60 -8.15 12.58 14.98
CA LEU A 60 -9.20 13.58 15.21
C LEU A 60 -9.72 13.54 16.65
N HIS A 61 -9.92 12.34 17.18
CA HIS A 61 -10.36 12.16 18.56
C HIS A 61 -9.33 12.69 19.57
N ILE A 62 -8.05 12.39 19.38
CA ILE A 62 -6.95 12.88 20.21
C ILE A 62 -6.85 14.41 20.10
N LEU A 63 -6.92 14.94 18.88
CA LEU A 63 -6.88 16.37 18.63
C LEU A 63 -8.03 17.11 19.32
N HIS A 64 -9.23 16.54 19.27
CA HIS A 64 -10.40 17.07 19.99
C HIS A 64 -10.16 17.11 21.51
N LYS A 65 -9.55 16.08 22.06
CA LYS A 65 -9.23 16.01 23.50
C LYS A 65 -8.16 17.03 23.91
N LEU A 66 -7.14 17.27 23.08
CA LEU A 66 -6.03 18.16 23.37
C LEU A 66 -6.40 19.64 23.19
N ILE A 67 -7.10 19.98 22.13
CA ILE A 67 -7.33 21.36 21.69
C ILE A 67 -8.80 21.74 21.84
N GLY A 68 -9.71 20.77 21.86
CA GLY A 68 -11.15 20.98 21.99
C GLY A 68 -11.47 21.76 23.27
N GLY A 69 -12.14 22.88 23.12
CA GLY A 69 -12.50 23.76 24.25
C GLY A 69 -13.63 24.74 23.89
N THR A 70 -14.07 25.47 24.86
CA THR A 70 -15.20 26.43 24.73
C THR A 70 -14.81 27.74 24.05
N THR A 71 -13.52 28.09 24.05
CA THR A 71 -13.04 29.36 23.49
C THR A 71 -13.06 29.32 21.94
N VAL A 72 -13.42 30.43 21.33
CA VAL A 72 -13.50 30.58 19.85
C VAL A 72 -12.18 30.24 19.20
N ILE A 73 -11.05 30.64 19.77
CA ILE A 73 -9.71 30.39 19.25
C ILE A 73 -9.41 28.88 19.18
N ARG A 74 -9.72 28.14 20.26
CA ARG A 74 -9.51 26.68 20.29
C ARG A 74 -10.38 25.94 19.28
N LYS A 75 -11.64 26.38 19.12
CA LYS A 75 -12.54 25.81 18.07
C LYS A 75 -12.00 26.07 16.67
N ALA A 76 -11.55 27.29 16.36
CA ALA A 76 -10.96 27.63 15.08
C ALA A 76 -9.69 26.83 14.80
N LEU A 77 -8.80 26.68 15.78
CA LEU A 77 -7.59 25.87 15.65
C LEU A 77 -7.91 24.38 15.42
N PHE A 78 -8.88 23.83 16.14
CA PHE A 78 -9.33 22.45 15.94
C PHE A 78 -9.89 22.24 14.53
N ILE A 79 -10.74 23.14 14.02
CA ILE A 79 -11.29 23.06 12.68
C ILE A 79 -10.17 23.12 11.63
N ALA A 80 -9.25 24.08 11.77
CA ALA A 80 -8.13 24.24 10.83
C ALA A 80 -7.23 23.00 10.77
N LEU A 81 -6.82 22.46 11.91
CA LEU A 81 -5.99 21.25 11.98
C LEU A 81 -6.74 20.01 11.47
N SER A 82 -8.03 19.90 11.76
CA SER A 82 -8.86 18.80 11.24
C SER A 82 -8.99 18.86 9.73
N ALA A 83 -9.17 20.05 9.16
CA ALA A 83 -9.24 20.24 7.71
C ALA A 83 -7.91 19.87 7.02
N VAL A 84 -6.78 20.31 7.55
CA VAL A 84 -5.45 19.95 7.03
C VAL A 84 -5.23 18.43 7.08
N MET A 85 -5.61 17.78 8.16
CA MET A 85 -5.47 16.32 8.29
C MET A 85 -6.38 15.57 7.33
N CYS A 86 -7.63 15.99 7.14
CA CYS A 86 -8.54 15.40 6.16
C CYS A 86 -7.99 15.55 4.73
N LEU A 87 -7.45 16.73 4.39
CA LEU A 87 -6.80 16.96 3.10
C LEU A 87 -5.59 16.05 2.89
N ALA A 88 -4.75 15.88 3.90
CA ALA A 88 -3.59 14.99 3.84
C ALA A 88 -4.00 13.51 3.61
N ILE A 89 -5.05 13.04 4.31
CA ILE A 89 -5.59 11.68 4.12
C ILE A 89 -6.16 11.51 2.72
N LEU A 90 -6.92 12.49 2.22
CA LEU A 90 -7.48 12.46 0.87
C LEU A 90 -6.36 12.44 -0.19
N ALA A 91 -5.33 13.27 -0.04
CA ALA A 91 -4.18 13.29 -0.94
C ALA A 91 -3.42 11.96 -0.94
N ALA A 92 -3.15 11.40 0.24
CA ALA A 92 -2.51 10.09 0.38
C ALA A 92 -3.35 8.97 -0.24
N SER A 93 -4.67 9.01 -0.07
CA SER A 93 -5.61 8.04 -0.65
C SER A 93 -5.65 8.14 -2.17
N ALA A 94 -5.72 9.35 -2.71
CA ALA A 94 -5.68 9.60 -4.15
C ALA A 94 -4.35 9.12 -4.75
N PHE A 95 -3.23 9.37 -4.08
CA PHE A 95 -1.91 8.90 -4.49
C PHE A 95 -1.82 7.37 -4.50
N LEU A 96 -2.36 6.68 -3.49
CA LEU A 96 -2.42 5.22 -3.46
C LEU A 96 -3.26 4.65 -4.62
N LEU A 97 -4.42 5.24 -4.91
CA LEU A 97 -5.26 4.84 -6.04
C LEU A 97 -4.52 5.06 -7.37
N LEU A 98 -3.81 6.17 -7.50
CA LEU A 98 -3.02 6.46 -8.70
C LEU A 98 -1.89 5.43 -8.86
N LEU A 99 -1.18 5.10 -7.79
CA LEU A 99 -0.14 4.07 -7.80
C LEU A 99 -0.68 2.71 -8.25
N THR A 100 -1.88 2.30 -7.80
CA THR A 100 -2.46 1.02 -8.24
C THR A 100 -2.77 0.98 -9.73
N HIS A 101 -3.06 2.14 -10.34
CA HIS A 101 -3.30 2.24 -11.78
C HIS A 101 -2.02 2.07 -12.61
N PHE A 102 -0.87 2.41 -12.05
CA PHE A 102 0.44 2.24 -12.70
C PHE A 102 1.15 0.92 -12.35
N LEU A 103 0.49 0.02 -11.62
CA LEU A 103 1.07 -1.30 -11.36
C LEU A 103 1.17 -2.08 -12.67
N PRO A 104 2.33 -2.71 -12.93
CA PRO A 104 2.52 -3.48 -14.15
C PRO A 104 1.57 -4.67 -14.19
N GLU A 105 1.08 -4.95 -15.39
CA GLU A 105 0.29 -6.15 -15.63
C GLU A 105 1.17 -7.38 -15.48
N GLN A 106 0.70 -8.38 -14.75
CA GLN A 106 1.43 -9.61 -14.46
C GLN A 106 0.63 -10.82 -14.88
N LYS A 107 1.30 -11.75 -15.57
CA LYS A 107 0.76 -13.06 -15.93
C LYS A 107 1.61 -14.17 -15.34
N ILE A 108 1.02 -15.33 -15.09
CA ILE A 108 1.75 -16.51 -14.64
C ILE A 108 1.95 -17.39 -15.85
N ILE A 109 3.18 -17.82 -16.06
CA ILE A 109 3.54 -18.79 -17.07
C ILE A 109 4.25 -19.99 -16.44
N GLU A 110 4.13 -21.15 -17.04
CA GLU A 110 4.87 -22.36 -16.66
C GLU A 110 5.85 -22.71 -17.77
N GLN A 111 7.11 -22.85 -17.40
CA GLN A 111 8.15 -23.30 -18.30
C GLN A 111 9.02 -24.33 -17.59
N ASP A 112 9.22 -25.48 -18.22
CA ASP A 112 10.04 -26.57 -17.68
C ASP A 112 9.67 -26.99 -16.24
N GLY A 113 8.37 -27.00 -15.93
CA GLY A 113 7.85 -27.35 -14.61
C GLY A 113 8.06 -26.29 -13.54
N THR A 114 8.56 -25.11 -13.89
CA THR A 114 8.75 -23.98 -12.98
C THR A 114 7.77 -22.87 -13.34
N SER A 115 7.11 -22.30 -12.31
CA SER A 115 6.21 -21.16 -12.51
C SER A 115 6.98 -19.84 -12.43
N TYR A 116 6.72 -18.96 -13.38
CA TYR A 116 7.29 -17.62 -13.45
C TYR A 116 6.19 -16.57 -13.48
N VAL A 117 6.50 -15.39 -12.97
CA VAL A 117 5.68 -14.18 -13.12
C VAL A 117 6.27 -13.38 -14.26
N MET A 118 5.53 -13.28 -15.34
CA MET A 118 5.87 -12.44 -16.49
C MET A 118 5.29 -11.05 -16.25
N GLN A 119 6.13 -10.03 -16.35
CA GLN A 119 5.78 -8.64 -16.16
C GLN A 119 6.13 -7.83 -17.38
N ALA A 120 5.21 -7.02 -17.87
CA ALA A 120 5.46 -6.08 -18.95
C ALA A 120 6.22 -4.85 -18.40
N GLU A 121 7.34 -4.53 -19.04
CA GLU A 121 8.14 -3.35 -18.74
C GLU A 121 8.17 -2.42 -19.96
N LEU A 122 8.02 -1.14 -19.75
CA LEU A 122 8.15 -0.13 -20.80
C LEU A 122 9.65 0.15 -21.02
N GLU A 123 10.23 -0.42 -22.05
CA GLU A 123 11.58 -0.09 -22.54
C GLU A 123 11.48 1.02 -23.61
N GLY A 124 11.28 2.28 -23.15
CA GLY A 124 11.11 3.43 -24.06
C GLY A 124 9.67 3.63 -24.53
N TRP A 125 9.48 4.46 -25.56
CA TRP A 125 8.14 4.87 -26.04
C TRP A 125 7.45 3.85 -26.94
N GLU A 126 8.18 2.91 -27.52
CA GLU A 126 7.67 2.00 -28.56
C GLU A 126 7.93 0.51 -28.29
N THR A 127 8.81 0.16 -27.36
CA THR A 127 9.17 -1.23 -27.08
C THR A 127 8.64 -1.67 -25.73
N VAL A 128 7.88 -2.76 -25.71
CA VAL A 128 7.46 -3.42 -24.48
C VAL A 128 8.42 -4.59 -24.27
N GLY A 129 9.25 -4.49 -23.23
CA GLY A 129 10.05 -5.59 -22.73
C GLY A 129 9.24 -6.45 -21.77
N PHE A 130 9.59 -7.71 -21.64
CA PHE A 130 9.01 -8.63 -20.67
C PHE A 130 10.10 -9.15 -19.75
N SER A 131 9.94 -8.97 -18.46
CA SER A 131 10.78 -9.58 -17.44
C SER A 131 10.09 -10.80 -16.84
N TYR A 132 10.86 -11.86 -16.62
CA TYR A 132 10.40 -13.14 -16.10
C TYR A 132 11.05 -13.39 -14.76
N HIS A 133 10.22 -13.40 -13.73
CA HIS A 133 10.64 -13.55 -12.35
C HIS A 133 10.22 -14.91 -11.82
N LYS A 134 11.14 -15.66 -11.23
CA LYS A 134 10.82 -16.96 -10.66
C LYS A 134 9.83 -16.78 -9.52
N ARG A 135 8.72 -17.54 -9.59
CA ARG A 135 7.72 -17.55 -8.53
C ARG A 135 8.23 -18.36 -7.34
N VAL A 136 8.32 -17.73 -6.17
CA VAL A 136 8.78 -18.38 -4.95
C VAL A 136 7.59 -19.00 -4.20
N PHE A 137 6.48 -18.26 -4.18
CA PHE A 137 5.24 -18.69 -3.52
C PHE A 137 4.02 -18.08 -4.22
N LEU A 138 2.81 -18.42 -3.79
CA LEU A 138 1.57 -17.95 -4.42
C LEU A 138 1.51 -16.42 -4.58
N LEU A 139 2.07 -15.68 -3.61
CA LEU A 139 1.96 -14.23 -3.47
C LEU A 139 3.27 -13.49 -3.79
N PHE A 140 4.40 -14.20 -3.92
CA PHE A 140 5.75 -13.63 -4.01
C PHE A 140 6.50 -14.15 -5.22
N TYR A 141 7.43 -13.33 -5.73
CA TYR A 141 8.38 -13.69 -6.77
C TYR A 141 9.77 -13.12 -6.45
N GLU A 142 10.81 -13.66 -7.07
CA GLU A 142 12.16 -13.12 -6.97
C GLU A 142 12.21 -11.76 -7.66
N ARG A 143 12.79 -10.77 -7.00
CA ARG A 143 12.88 -9.41 -7.50
C ARG A 143 13.81 -9.30 -8.71
N GLN A 144 14.87 -10.10 -8.76
CA GLN A 144 15.75 -10.15 -9.92
C GLN A 144 15.10 -11.00 -11.00
N PRO A 145 15.00 -10.51 -12.26
CA PRO A 145 14.47 -11.30 -13.34
C PRO A 145 15.40 -12.47 -13.65
N SER A 146 14.81 -13.64 -13.91
CA SER A 146 15.56 -14.80 -14.36
C SER A 146 16.04 -14.62 -15.81
N TRP A 147 15.23 -13.97 -16.64
CA TRP A 147 15.56 -13.50 -17.98
C TRP A 147 14.61 -12.38 -18.41
N SER A 148 14.96 -11.69 -19.50
CA SER A 148 14.12 -10.71 -20.18
C SER A 148 13.98 -11.08 -21.66
N ASP A 149 12.85 -10.71 -22.26
CA ASP A 149 12.55 -10.97 -23.66
C ASP A 149 11.71 -9.83 -24.23
N THR A 150 11.79 -9.60 -25.53
CA THR A 150 10.97 -8.64 -26.26
C THR A 150 9.88 -9.33 -27.11
N ASP A 151 9.73 -10.65 -27.01
CA ASP A 151 8.77 -11.42 -27.80
C ASP A 151 7.33 -11.26 -27.28
N TYR A 152 6.57 -10.38 -27.92
CA TYR A 152 5.17 -10.12 -27.63
C TYR A 152 4.24 -11.33 -27.85
N THR A 153 4.66 -12.30 -28.66
CA THR A 153 3.80 -13.46 -28.99
C THR A 153 3.57 -14.37 -27.78
N ARG A 154 4.50 -14.41 -26.85
CA ARG A 154 4.35 -15.15 -25.57
C ARG A 154 3.33 -14.51 -24.65
N TRP A 155 3.25 -13.18 -24.66
CA TRP A 155 2.26 -12.45 -23.85
C TRP A 155 0.83 -12.71 -24.28
N GLN A 156 0.59 -12.86 -25.58
CA GLN A 156 -0.75 -13.12 -26.12
C GLN A 156 -1.24 -14.55 -25.86
N LYS A 157 -0.32 -15.52 -25.72
CA LYS A 157 -0.65 -16.95 -25.53
C LYS A 157 -0.82 -17.35 -24.05
N SER A 158 -0.43 -16.53 -23.11
CA SER A 158 -0.53 -16.76 -21.67
C SER A 158 -1.76 -16.05 -21.09
#